data_145d91ea743b55be071f033289530bb1
#
_entry.id   145d91ea743b55be071f033289530bb1
#
_cell.length_a   1.000
_cell.length_b   1.000
_cell.length_c   1.000
_cell.angle_alpha   90.00
_cell.angle_beta   90.00
_cell.angle_gamma   90.00
#
_symmetry.space_group_name_H-M   'P 1'
#
loop_
_entity.id
_entity.type
_entity.pdbx_description
1 polymer ?
#
loop_
_entity_poly.entity_id
_entity_poly.type
_entity_poly.pdbx_seq_one_letter_code
_entity_poly.pdbx_strand_id
1 'polypeptide(L)'
;MRFVAKQTNISLRGDVIYSIYVRNHTPEGTFRAIVPDLDRIRALGTDIIWLMPIHPIGEKGRKGSMGCPYANRDYRSVNPEYGTMEDFKALVDEIHRRGMKCIIDVVYNHTSPDSVLTVEHPEFFYRKSDGSMGNHVGDWTDVVDLDYTCRALWDYQIESLVKWAGIVDGFRCDVASFVPVEFWCRARAAVEQVRPGCIWLAETVHSGFGQMSRQCGLYSANDYEMFTAFDMEYDYDIREVFDRYLKGECALSNYIDMLNFQECVYPENHIKMRCLENHDQPRICSFVKEEKSLVNFTAFLYFLKGTTLLYAGQEYCCNHVPSLFEKDVFPRTGTDITPLLQRLYAVKKNILSPEDYFRGAANDAYDIAILERDDNHTRKLGVFSLKGKAAEVAVSLPDGMYTNHLDGTAVQVVAGYLHCAGDPILLTTVHK
;
A
#
# COMPACT_ATOMS: atom_id res chain seq x y z
N MET A 1 -5.20 3.50 28.15
CA MET A 1 -4.74 2.58 27.09
C MET A 1 -3.43 3.11 26.55
N ARG A 2 -2.34 2.35 26.52
CA ARG A 2 -1.14 2.74 25.78
C ARG A 2 -1.43 2.48 24.30
N PHE A 3 -1.41 3.52 23.48
CA PHE A 3 -1.53 3.38 22.03
C PHE A 3 -0.25 2.73 21.50
N VAL A 4 -0.33 1.53 20.97
CA VAL A 4 0.82 0.77 20.47
C VAL A 4 1.48 1.49 19.27
N ALA A 5 0.68 2.13 18.42
CA ALA A 5 1.14 2.93 17.29
C ALA A 5 2.03 4.13 17.68
N LYS A 6 2.06 4.56 18.92
CA LYS A 6 3.04 5.57 19.39
C LYS A 6 4.50 5.13 19.21
N GLN A 7 4.75 3.84 19.03
CA GLN A 7 6.07 3.27 18.79
C GLN A 7 6.37 3.06 17.30
N THR A 8 5.51 3.51 16.39
CA THR A 8 5.71 3.42 14.95
C THR A 8 7.02 4.06 14.55
N ASN A 9 7.81 3.32 13.77
CA ASN A 9 9.02 3.84 13.16
C ASN A 9 8.65 4.71 11.96
N ILE A 10 8.64 6.03 12.14
CA ILE A 10 8.27 6.98 11.07
C ILE A 10 9.22 6.97 9.88
N SER A 11 10.43 6.35 9.98
CA SER A 11 11.33 6.19 8.82
C SER A 11 10.69 5.38 7.69
N LEU A 12 9.68 4.55 8.00
CA LEU A 12 8.88 3.84 6.99
C LEU A 12 8.20 4.77 5.98
N ARG A 13 7.97 6.06 6.32
CA ARG A 13 7.49 7.07 5.35
C ARG A 13 8.45 7.27 4.17
N GLY A 14 9.73 6.99 4.38
CA GLY A 14 10.77 7.05 3.34
C GLY A 14 10.91 5.77 2.53
N ASP A 15 10.21 4.69 2.87
CA ASP A 15 10.36 3.39 2.21
C ASP A 15 9.46 3.24 0.99
N VAL A 16 9.89 2.36 0.09
CA VAL A 16 9.15 1.96 -1.12
C VAL A 16 8.86 0.47 -1.03
N ILE A 17 7.58 0.11 -1.10
CA ILE A 17 7.08 -1.26 -1.13
C ILE A 17 6.89 -1.68 -2.58
N TYR A 18 7.28 -2.90 -2.92
CA TYR A 18 6.96 -3.55 -4.19
C TYR A 18 6.09 -4.78 -3.94
N SER A 19 4.85 -4.77 -4.45
CA SER A 19 3.88 -5.84 -4.24
C SER A 19 3.99 -6.91 -5.31
N ILE A 20 4.08 -8.18 -4.89
CA ILE A 20 4.23 -9.35 -5.74
C ILE A 20 3.11 -10.36 -5.47
N TYR A 21 2.37 -10.73 -6.51
CA TYR A 21 1.56 -11.93 -6.52
C TYR A 21 2.40 -13.08 -7.08
N VAL A 22 2.77 -14.05 -6.23
CA VAL A 22 3.72 -15.12 -6.59
C VAL A 22 3.30 -15.87 -7.85
N ARG A 23 2.01 -16.27 -7.94
CA ARG A 23 1.44 -16.95 -9.11
C ARG A 23 1.71 -16.24 -10.43
N ASN A 24 1.59 -14.91 -10.43
CA ASN A 24 1.55 -14.10 -11.66
C ASN A 24 2.83 -13.29 -11.90
N HIS A 25 3.86 -13.43 -11.05
CA HIS A 25 5.10 -12.67 -11.19
C HIS A 25 6.01 -13.20 -12.30
N THR A 26 6.04 -14.53 -12.45
CA THR A 26 6.81 -15.21 -13.50
C THR A 26 5.98 -16.31 -14.18
N PRO A 27 6.38 -16.79 -15.37
CA PRO A 27 5.72 -17.94 -16.00
C PRO A 27 5.64 -19.17 -15.09
N GLU A 28 6.65 -19.45 -14.28
CA GLU A 28 6.68 -20.54 -13.32
C GLU A 28 5.74 -20.31 -12.15
N GLY A 29 5.67 -19.07 -11.64
CA GLY A 29 4.81 -18.67 -10.52
C GLY A 29 5.20 -19.30 -9.21
N THR A 30 6.50 -19.42 -8.93
CA THR A 30 7.03 -20.06 -7.74
C THR A 30 7.96 -19.12 -6.94
N PHE A 31 8.17 -19.42 -5.65
CA PHE A 31 9.11 -18.67 -4.82
C PHE A 31 10.51 -18.61 -5.42
N ARG A 32 11.01 -19.74 -5.93
CA ARG A 32 12.34 -19.82 -6.56
C ARG A 32 12.46 -18.98 -7.81
N ALA A 33 11.40 -18.87 -8.59
CA ALA A 33 11.39 -18.10 -9.83
C ALA A 33 11.43 -16.58 -9.62
N ILE A 34 11.10 -16.09 -8.40
CA ILE A 34 11.22 -14.66 -8.06
C ILE A 34 12.68 -14.27 -7.82
N VAL A 35 13.51 -15.18 -7.28
CA VAL A 35 14.88 -14.88 -6.85
C VAL A 35 15.74 -14.19 -7.92
N PRO A 36 15.76 -14.62 -9.19
CA PRO A 36 16.53 -13.94 -10.25
C PRO A 36 16.10 -12.51 -10.54
N ASP A 37 14.86 -12.14 -10.19
CA ASP A 37 14.30 -10.81 -10.46
C ASP A 37 14.55 -9.79 -9.31
N LEU A 38 15.00 -10.26 -8.15
CA LEU A 38 15.18 -9.41 -6.97
C LEU A 38 16.19 -8.29 -7.16
N ASP A 39 17.26 -8.50 -7.96
CA ASP A 39 18.26 -7.46 -8.22
C ASP A 39 17.65 -6.33 -9.06
N ARG A 40 16.81 -6.65 -10.04
CA ARG A 40 16.05 -5.66 -10.81
C ARG A 40 15.08 -4.89 -9.90
N ILE A 41 14.31 -5.60 -9.07
CA ILE A 41 13.35 -4.98 -8.15
C ILE A 41 14.08 -4.07 -7.15
N ARG A 42 15.22 -4.50 -6.61
CA ARG A 42 16.04 -3.65 -5.73
C ARG A 42 16.53 -2.40 -6.45
N ALA A 43 16.94 -2.53 -7.73
CA ALA A 43 17.40 -1.41 -8.55
C ALA A 43 16.30 -0.37 -8.87
N LEU A 44 15.00 -0.73 -8.80
CA LEU A 44 13.90 0.24 -8.87
C LEU A 44 13.88 1.21 -7.68
N GLY A 45 14.60 0.88 -6.60
CA GLY A 45 14.55 1.61 -5.34
C GLY A 45 13.57 0.99 -4.34
N THR A 46 13.44 -0.33 -4.32
CA THR A 46 12.55 -1.05 -3.39
C THR A 46 13.24 -1.30 -2.05
N ASP A 47 12.55 -1.04 -0.95
CA ASP A 47 12.99 -1.32 0.41
C ASP A 47 12.27 -2.52 1.01
N ILE A 48 11.02 -2.75 0.64
CA ILE A 48 10.16 -3.78 1.20
C ILE A 48 9.49 -4.56 0.07
N ILE A 49 9.62 -5.88 0.08
CA ILE A 49 8.82 -6.78 -0.76
C ILE A 49 7.57 -7.16 0.03
N TRP A 50 6.41 -6.91 -0.55
CA TRP A 50 5.14 -7.43 -0.06
C TRP A 50 4.69 -8.59 -0.95
N LEU A 51 4.67 -9.80 -0.36
CA LEU A 51 4.10 -10.99 -1.00
C LEU A 51 2.61 -11.06 -0.67
N MET A 52 1.75 -11.00 -1.71
CA MET A 52 0.32 -11.29 -1.57
C MET A 52 0.13 -12.70 -1.00
N PRO A 53 -1.08 -13.13 -0.57
CA PRO A 53 -1.24 -14.31 0.26
C PRO A 53 -0.47 -15.54 -0.25
N ILE A 54 0.36 -16.10 0.64
CA ILE A 54 1.26 -17.23 0.33
C ILE A 54 0.70 -18.58 0.77
N HIS A 55 -0.49 -18.58 1.36
CA HIS A 55 -1.11 -19.76 1.97
C HIS A 55 -1.83 -20.64 0.94
N PRO A 56 -2.07 -21.93 1.25
CA PRO A 56 -2.88 -22.80 0.42
C PRO A 56 -4.26 -22.21 0.18
N ILE A 57 -4.75 -22.32 -1.05
CA ILE A 57 -6.04 -21.80 -1.48
C ILE A 57 -7.10 -22.89 -1.34
N GLY A 58 -8.31 -22.52 -0.88
CA GLY A 58 -9.45 -23.43 -0.81
C GLY A 58 -9.97 -23.85 -2.19
N GLU A 59 -10.56 -25.04 -2.22
CA GLU A 59 -11.13 -25.62 -3.42
C GLU A 59 -12.65 -25.50 -3.47
N LYS A 60 -13.30 -25.55 -2.29
CA LYS A 60 -14.75 -25.50 -2.17
C LYS A 60 -15.28 -24.09 -2.47
N GLY A 61 -16.09 -23.97 -3.52
CA GLY A 61 -16.66 -22.68 -3.91
C GLY A 61 -15.68 -21.72 -4.59
N ARG A 62 -14.49 -22.18 -4.96
CA ARG A 62 -13.44 -21.33 -5.56
C ARG A 62 -13.91 -20.61 -6.80
N LYS A 63 -13.47 -19.37 -6.97
CA LYS A 63 -13.65 -18.57 -8.17
C LYS A 63 -12.54 -18.87 -9.17
N GLY A 64 -12.88 -18.93 -10.47
CA GLY A 64 -11.94 -19.30 -11.53
C GLY A 64 -11.40 -20.73 -11.44
N SER A 65 -10.40 -21.04 -12.22
CA SER A 65 -9.82 -22.41 -12.25
C SER A 65 -8.85 -22.66 -11.10
N MET A 66 -8.17 -21.62 -10.60
CA MET A 66 -7.10 -21.74 -9.60
C MET A 66 -7.46 -21.15 -8.23
N GLY A 67 -8.59 -20.46 -8.11
CA GLY A 67 -9.08 -19.87 -6.83
C GLY A 67 -8.40 -18.56 -6.43
N CYS A 68 -9.05 -17.88 -5.49
CA CYS A 68 -8.61 -16.61 -4.95
C CYS A 68 -7.52 -16.80 -3.87
N PRO A 69 -6.39 -16.07 -3.92
CA PRO A 69 -5.37 -16.16 -2.89
C PRO A 69 -5.87 -15.70 -1.51
N TYR A 70 -6.97 -14.94 -1.46
CA TYR A 70 -7.60 -14.50 -0.24
C TYR A 70 -8.58 -15.51 0.36
N ALA A 71 -8.86 -16.64 -0.32
CA ALA A 71 -9.61 -17.77 0.24
C ALA A 71 -8.66 -18.80 0.84
N ASN A 72 -8.03 -18.46 1.97
CA ASN A 72 -7.04 -19.30 2.64
C ASN A 72 -7.62 -20.61 3.15
N ARG A 73 -6.90 -21.71 2.94
CA ARG A 73 -7.26 -23.03 3.48
C ARG A 73 -6.53 -23.36 4.78
N ASP A 74 -5.29 -22.89 4.94
CA ASP A 74 -4.45 -23.14 6.12
C ASP A 74 -3.53 -21.94 6.36
N TYR A 75 -3.65 -21.31 7.53
CA TYR A 75 -2.86 -20.15 7.94
C TYR A 75 -1.40 -20.46 8.29
N ARG A 76 -1.05 -21.73 8.43
CA ARG A 76 0.25 -22.17 8.96
C ARG A 76 1.13 -22.86 7.92
N SER A 77 0.69 -22.97 6.67
CA SER A 77 1.40 -23.60 5.55
C SER A 77 1.59 -22.61 4.40
N VAL A 78 2.53 -22.91 3.51
CA VAL A 78 2.67 -22.22 2.22
C VAL A 78 1.91 -22.97 1.13
N ASN A 79 1.46 -22.24 0.11
CA ASN A 79 0.77 -22.82 -1.04
C ASN A 79 1.72 -23.75 -1.81
N PRO A 80 1.39 -25.05 -1.97
CA PRO A 80 2.23 -25.99 -2.70
C PRO A 80 2.39 -25.63 -4.19
N GLU A 81 1.51 -24.82 -4.77
CA GLU A 81 1.67 -24.24 -6.09
C GLU A 81 2.93 -23.37 -6.18
N TYR A 82 3.27 -22.65 -5.12
CA TYR A 82 4.40 -21.72 -5.08
C TYR A 82 5.71 -22.38 -4.67
N GLY A 83 5.66 -23.57 -4.09
CA GLY A 83 6.83 -24.32 -3.61
C GLY A 83 6.70 -24.82 -2.18
N THR A 84 7.84 -25.14 -1.57
CA THR A 84 7.91 -25.62 -0.19
C THR A 84 8.17 -24.49 0.81
N MET A 85 8.09 -24.80 2.11
CA MET A 85 8.48 -23.88 3.19
C MET A 85 9.96 -23.50 3.09
N GLU A 86 10.81 -24.43 2.66
CA GLU A 86 12.24 -24.19 2.44
C GLU A 86 12.46 -23.22 1.27
N ASP A 87 11.69 -23.34 0.20
CA ASP A 87 11.74 -22.43 -0.93
C ASP A 87 11.31 -21.01 -0.52
N PHE A 88 10.27 -20.91 0.31
CA PHE A 88 9.83 -19.63 0.87
C PHE A 88 10.89 -18.99 1.74
N LYS A 89 11.48 -19.74 2.69
CA LYS A 89 12.57 -19.24 3.54
C LYS A 89 13.76 -18.78 2.70
N ALA A 90 14.15 -19.57 1.70
CA ALA A 90 15.24 -19.21 0.79
C ALA A 90 14.96 -17.91 0.02
N LEU A 91 13.70 -17.68 -0.41
CA LEU A 91 13.32 -16.41 -1.00
C LEU A 91 13.46 -15.23 -0.02
N VAL A 92 13.01 -15.40 1.22
CA VAL A 92 13.14 -14.36 2.27
C VAL A 92 14.61 -14.05 2.56
N ASP A 93 15.47 -15.08 2.69
CA ASP A 93 16.91 -14.92 2.88
C ASP A 93 17.56 -14.15 1.71
N GLU A 94 17.14 -14.42 0.46
CA GLU A 94 17.62 -13.71 -0.73
C GLU A 94 17.15 -12.27 -0.81
N ILE A 95 15.94 -11.98 -0.30
CA ILE A 95 15.43 -10.60 -0.12
C ILE A 95 16.30 -9.86 0.90
N HIS A 96 16.53 -10.46 2.06
CA HIS A 96 17.38 -9.90 3.13
C HIS A 96 18.81 -9.67 2.67
N ARG A 97 19.40 -10.60 1.91
CA ARG A 97 20.76 -10.47 1.37
C ARG A 97 20.94 -9.25 0.48
N ARG A 98 19.86 -8.77 -0.15
CA ARG A 98 19.84 -7.54 -0.96
C ARG A 98 19.49 -6.28 -0.17
N GLY A 99 19.40 -6.38 1.17
CA GLY A 99 19.07 -5.26 2.04
C GLY A 99 17.61 -4.80 1.96
N MET A 100 16.72 -5.66 1.48
CA MET A 100 15.27 -5.44 1.51
C MET A 100 14.63 -6.20 2.66
N LYS A 101 13.44 -5.77 3.08
CA LYS A 101 12.57 -6.46 4.03
C LYS A 101 11.49 -7.23 3.29
N CYS A 102 10.93 -8.25 3.94
CA CYS A 102 9.81 -9.04 3.42
C CYS A 102 8.60 -8.95 4.35
N ILE A 103 7.45 -8.54 3.83
CA ILE A 103 6.17 -8.66 4.52
C ILE A 103 5.25 -9.60 3.75
N ILE A 104 4.38 -10.31 4.47
CA ILE A 104 3.39 -11.21 3.86
C ILE A 104 1.98 -10.72 4.15
N ASP A 105 1.06 -11.10 3.26
CA ASP A 105 -0.36 -10.86 3.43
C ASP A 105 -0.97 -11.89 4.38
N VAL A 106 -1.78 -11.43 5.35
CA VAL A 106 -2.53 -12.28 6.26
C VAL A 106 -4.02 -11.94 6.21
N VAL A 107 -4.85 -12.94 5.97
CA VAL A 107 -6.30 -12.82 5.74
C VAL A 107 -7.01 -13.37 6.96
N TYR A 108 -7.27 -12.51 7.95
CA TYR A 108 -7.77 -12.96 9.25
C TYR A 108 -9.26 -12.68 9.50
N ASN A 109 -9.91 -11.94 8.61
CA ASN A 109 -11.37 -11.75 8.69
C ASN A 109 -12.13 -13.01 8.26
N HIS A 110 -11.62 -13.76 7.29
CA HIS A 110 -12.31 -14.89 6.66
C HIS A 110 -11.30 -15.97 6.20
N THR A 111 -11.84 -17.12 5.82
CA THR A 111 -11.07 -18.25 5.30
C THR A 111 -11.92 -19.04 4.28
N SER A 112 -11.34 -20.04 3.60
CA SER A 112 -12.11 -20.85 2.66
C SER A 112 -13.12 -21.77 3.37
N PRO A 113 -14.24 -22.18 2.71
CA PRO A 113 -15.22 -23.09 3.28
C PRO A 113 -14.71 -24.51 3.51
N ASP A 114 -13.53 -24.86 3.03
CA ASP A 114 -12.81 -26.12 3.25
C ASP A 114 -11.50 -25.91 4.01
N SER A 115 -11.39 -24.81 4.75
CA SER A 115 -10.28 -24.57 5.66
C SER A 115 -10.13 -25.70 6.67
N VAL A 116 -8.88 -26.02 7.05
CA VAL A 116 -8.57 -26.99 8.10
C VAL A 116 -9.32 -26.67 9.41
N LEU A 117 -9.54 -25.38 9.68
CA LEU A 117 -10.27 -24.91 10.86
C LEU A 117 -11.74 -25.33 10.86
N THR A 118 -12.36 -25.59 9.71
CA THR A 118 -13.77 -26.05 9.67
C THR A 118 -13.97 -27.42 10.33
N VAL A 119 -12.90 -28.20 10.43
CA VAL A 119 -12.87 -29.53 11.09
C VAL A 119 -12.23 -29.44 12.47
N GLU A 120 -11.11 -28.72 12.60
CA GLU A 120 -10.35 -28.66 13.86
C GLU A 120 -11.00 -27.74 14.90
N HIS A 121 -11.63 -26.64 14.45
CA HIS A 121 -12.18 -25.56 15.27
C HIS A 121 -13.49 -25.01 14.70
N PRO A 122 -14.56 -25.83 14.57
CA PRO A 122 -15.81 -25.39 13.99
C PRO A 122 -16.50 -24.26 14.77
N GLU A 123 -16.09 -24.01 16.02
CA GLU A 123 -16.56 -22.92 16.88
C GLU A 123 -15.96 -21.55 16.50
N PHE A 124 -14.95 -21.50 15.63
CA PHE A 124 -14.32 -20.24 15.20
C PHE A 124 -15.09 -19.48 14.14
N PHE A 125 -16.20 -20.02 13.64
CA PHE A 125 -16.88 -19.50 12.47
C PHE A 125 -18.18 -18.78 12.79
N TYR A 126 -18.40 -17.67 12.08
CA TYR A 126 -19.71 -17.04 12.02
C TYR A 126 -20.77 -18.04 11.52
N ARG A 127 -21.93 -18.04 12.20
CA ARG A 127 -23.08 -18.87 11.85
C ARG A 127 -24.26 -18.02 11.43
N LYS A 128 -24.86 -18.39 10.30
CA LYS A 128 -26.14 -17.86 9.85
C LYS A 128 -27.27 -18.33 10.76
N SER A 129 -28.46 -17.76 10.61
CA SER A 129 -29.65 -18.14 11.39
C SER A 129 -30.06 -19.61 11.23
N ASP A 130 -29.69 -20.27 10.12
CA ASP A 130 -29.93 -21.69 9.88
C ASP A 130 -28.83 -22.61 10.46
N GLY A 131 -27.83 -22.04 11.13
CA GLY A 131 -26.70 -22.74 11.73
C GLY A 131 -25.55 -23.05 10.77
N SER A 132 -25.67 -22.76 9.47
CA SER A 132 -24.59 -22.94 8.51
C SER A 132 -23.50 -21.88 8.68
N MET A 133 -22.24 -22.22 8.35
CA MET A 133 -21.16 -21.23 8.22
C MET A 133 -21.48 -20.28 7.07
N GLY A 134 -21.10 -19.01 7.18
CA GLY A 134 -21.38 -18.02 6.16
C GLY A 134 -20.44 -16.84 6.21
N ASN A 135 -20.72 -15.85 5.37
CA ASN A 135 -20.07 -14.56 5.39
C ASN A 135 -21.12 -13.45 5.52
N HIS A 136 -20.68 -12.27 5.91
CA HIS A 136 -21.52 -11.08 6.03
C HIS A 136 -21.57 -10.29 4.72
N VAL A 137 -20.56 -10.42 3.85
CA VAL A 137 -20.46 -9.73 2.58
C VAL A 137 -20.92 -10.65 1.46
N GLY A 138 -22.12 -10.43 0.93
CA GLY A 138 -22.81 -11.37 0.03
C GLY A 138 -22.08 -11.81 -1.23
N ASP A 139 -21.18 -10.95 -1.78
CA ASP A 139 -20.43 -11.25 -3.00
C ASP A 139 -19.18 -12.10 -2.77
N TRP A 140 -18.79 -12.35 -1.52
CA TRP A 140 -17.61 -13.16 -1.17
C TRP A 140 -17.99 -14.63 -1.02
N THR A 141 -18.49 -15.23 -2.11
CA THR A 141 -19.09 -16.57 -2.11
C THR A 141 -18.09 -17.71 -1.91
N ASP A 142 -16.81 -17.45 -2.04
CA ASP A 142 -15.70 -18.38 -1.90
C ASP A 142 -15.06 -18.39 -0.51
N VAL A 143 -15.62 -17.65 0.45
CA VAL A 143 -15.11 -17.57 1.82
C VAL A 143 -16.23 -17.69 2.87
N VAL A 144 -15.81 -17.97 4.11
CA VAL A 144 -16.63 -17.95 5.33
C VAL A 144 -15.91 -17.11 6.39
N ASP A 145 -16.68 -16.30 7.13
CA ASP A 145 -16.14 -15.38 8.12
C ASP A 145 -15.78 -16.08 9.43
N LEU A 146 -14.75 -15.57 10.08
CA LEU A 146 -14.34 -15.96 11.42
C LEU A 146 -15.09 -15.12 12.47
N ASP A 147 -15.41 -15.75 13.62
CA ASP A 147 -16.13 -15.11 14.72
C ASP A 147 -15.16 -14.68 15.83
N TYR A 148 -14.83 -13.42 15.86
CA TYR A 148 -13.94 -12.83 16.88
C TYR A 148 -14.59 -12.66 18.27
N THR A 149 -15.84 -13.10 18.48
CA THR A 149 -16.40 -13.28 19.82
C THR A 149 -15.78 -14.52 20.49
N CYS A 150 -15.29 -15.49 19.71
CA CYS A 150 -14.57 -16.66 20.18
C CYS A 150 -13.11 -16.31 20.54
N ARG A 151 -12.77 -16.25 21.83
CA ARG A 151 -11.42 -15.89 22.29
C ARG A 151 -10.35 -16.93 21.94
N ALA A 152 -10.70 -18.20 21.79
CA ALA A 152 -9.75 -19.23 21.36
C ALA A 152 -9.25 -19.00 19.93
N LEU A 153 -10.07 -18.41 19.05
CA LEU A 153 -9.63 -17.95 17.72
C LEU A 153 -8.47 -16.94 17.83
N TRP A 154 -8.53 -16.02 18.80
CA TRP A 154 -7.47 -15.03 18.98
C TRP A 154 -6.13 -15.69 19.27
N ASP A 155 -6.12 -16.67 20.18
CA ASP A 155 -4.88 -17.38 20.55
C ASP A 155 -4.31 -18.13 19.35
N TYR A 156 -5.16 -18.83 18.57
CA TYR A 156 -4.74 -19.55 17.37
C TYR A 156 -4.11 -18.61 16.32
N GLN A 157 -4.75 -17.45 16.04
CA GLN A 157 -4.27 -16.51 15.05
C GLN A 157 -3.00 -15.79 15.51
N ILE A 158 -2.90 -15.45 16.80
CA ILE A 158 -1.68 -14.86 17.38
C ILE A 158 -0.50 -15.83 17.28
N GLU A 159 -0.69 -17.10 17.60
CA GLU A 159 0.33 -18.14 17.43
C GLU A 159 0.79 -18.25 15.97
N SER A 160 -0.15 -18.14 15.03
CA SER A 160 0.16 -18.14 13.60
C SER A 160 1.02 -16.93 13.20
N LEU A 161 0.71 -15.72 13.69
CA LEU A 161 1.52 -14.51 13.46
C LEU A 161 2.91 -14.63 14.09
N VAL A 162 3.01 -15.15 15.32
CA VAL A 162 4.30 -15.38 16.01
C VAL A 162 5.18 -16.36 15.23
N LYS A 163 4.59 -17.43 14.68
CA LYS A 163 5.30 -18.37 13.79
C LYS A 163 5.88 -17.67 12.57
N TRP A 164 5.08 -16.87 11.86
CA TRP A 164 5.52 -16.17 10.66
C TRP A 164 6.50 -15.04 10.95
N ALA A 165 6.34 -14.33 12.06
CA ALA A 165 7.28 -13.31 12.52
C ALA A 165 8.70 -13.85 12.76
N GLY A 166 8.85 -15.14 13.00
CA GLY A 166 10.15 -15.82 13.03
C GLY A 166 10.86 -15.87 11.67
N ILE A 167 10.15 -15.59 10.56
CA ILE A 167 10.68 -15.69 9.19
C ILE A 167 10.67 -14.33 8.50
N VAL A 168 9.56 -13.58 8.55
CA VAL A 168 9.34 -12.34 7.82
C VAL A 168 9.46 -11.09 8.72
N ASP A 169 9.53 -9.90 8.11
CA ASP A 169 9.72 -8.62 8.82
C ASP A 169 8.40 -7.91 9.13
N GLY A 170 7.28 -8.42 8.67
CA GLY A 170 5.99 -7.79 8.91
C GLY A 170 4.82 -8.40 8.17
N PHE A 171 3.68 -7.76 8.34
CA PHE A 171 2.39 -8.22 7.84
C PHE A 171 1.63 -7.09 7.16
N ARG A 172 1.04 -7.39 6.00
CA ARG A 172 -0.11 -6.67 5.47
C ARG A 172 -1.34 -7.44 5.88
N CYS A 173 -2.26 -6.80 6.57
CA CYS A 173 -3.44 -7.44 7.10
C CYS A 173 -4.67 -7.08 6.26
N ASP A 174 -5.22 -8.09 5.61
CA ASP A 174 -6.37 -8.00 4.71
C ASP A 174 -7.62 -7.58 5.48
N VAL A 175 -8.38 -6.61 4.91
CA VAL A 175 -9.58 -6.00 5.51
C VAL A 175 -9.51 -5.89 7.04
N ALA A 176 -8.34 -5.44 7.52
CA ALA A 176 -8.00 -5.42 8.94
C ALA A 176 -8.99 -4.67 9.81
N SER A 177 -9.71 -3.69 9.24
CA SER A 177 -10.75 -2.90 9.92
C SER A 177 -11.98 -3.71 10.32
N PHE A 178 -12.18 -4.93 9.78
CA PHE A 178 -13.27 -5.84 10.17
C PHE A 178 -12.90 -6.78 11.32
N VAL A 179 -11.63 -6.81 11.70
CA VAL A 179 -11.12 -7.56 12.85
C VAL A 179 -10.94 -6.60 14.03
N PRO A 180 -11.36 -6.96 15.26
CA PRO A 180 -11.28 -6.04 16.40
C PRO A 180 -9.89 -5.47 16.65
N VAL A 181 -9.79 -4.16 16.84
CA VAL A 181 -8.51 -3.45 17.11
C VAL A 181 -7.80 -4.04 18.33
N GLU A 182 -8.58 -4.48 19.35
CA GLU A 182 -8.01 -5.13 20.55
C GLU A 182 -7.27 -6.43 20.21
N PHE A 183 -7.77 -7.20 19.24
CA PHE A 183 -7.05 -8.37 18.72
C PHE A 183 -5.70 -7.96 18.14
N TRP A 184 -5.68 -6.96 17.28
CA TRP A 184 -4.44 -6.47 16.64
C TRP A 184 -3.45 -5.92 17.66
N CYS A 185 -3.91 -5.19 18.67
CA CYS A 185 -3.06 -4.72 19.77
C CYS A 185 -2.42 -5.89 20.53
N ARG A 186 -3.20 -6.95 20.83
CA ARG A 186 -2.70 -8.15 21.50
C ARG A 186 -1.73 -8.94 20.62
N ALA A 187 -2.07 -9.09 19.34
CA ALA A 187 -1.22 -9.75 18.34
C ALA A 187 0.14 -9.04 18.21
N ARG A 188 0.11 -7.70 18.05
CA ARG A 188 1.32 -6.89 17.97
C ARG A 188 2.22 -7.06 19.20
N ALA A 189 1.63 -7.04 20.40
CA ALA A 189 2.37 -7.21 21.63
C ALA A 189 3.05 -8.58 21.74
N ALA A 190 2.41 -9.64 21.25
CA ALA A 190 2.98 -11.00 21.22
C ALA A 190 4.09 -11.12 20.17
N VAL A 191 3.87 -10.59 18.98
CA VAL A 191 4.86 -10.61 17.89
C VAL A 191 6.10 -9.80 18.23
N GLU A 192 5.97 -8.67 18.95
CA GLU A 192 7.11 -7.85 19.39
C GLU A 192 8.13 -8.62 20.23
N GLN A 193 7.71 -9.66 20.95
CA GLN A 193 8.61 -10.53 21.74
C GLN A 193 9.52 -11.40 20.85
N VAL A 194 9.10 -11.66 19.61
CA VAL A 194 9.83 -12.54 18.67
C VAL A 194 10.51 -11.71 17.59
N ARG A 195 9.86 -10.66 17.10
CA ARG A 195 10.34 -9.76 16.05
C ARG A 195 10.15 -8.30 16.49
N PRO A 196 11.06 -7.75 17.30
CA PRO A 196 11.05 -6.33 17.63
C PRO A 196 11.10 -5.46 16.37
N GLY A 197 10.21 -4.45 16.29
CA GLY A 197 10.10 -3.59 15.11
C GLY A 197 9.44 -4.23 13.89
N CYS A 198 8.65 -5.30 14.10
CA CYS A 198 7.80 -5.90 13.07
C CYS A 198 6.90 -4.82 12.42
N ILE A 199 6.81 -4.83 11.09
CA ILE A 199 6.04 -3.88 10.30
C ILE A 199 4.57 -4.31 10.24
N TRP A 200 3.66 -3.39 10.52
CA TRP A 200 2.23 -3.63 10.49
C TRP A 200 1.54 -2.67 9.51
N LEU A 201 1.04 -3.22 8.40
CA LEU A 201 0.28 -2.52 7.37
C LEU A 201 -1.17 -3.01 7.37
N ALA A 202 -2.12 -2.12 7.67
CA ALA A 202 -3.54 -2.43 7.58
C ALA A 202 -4.11 -2.10 6.21
N GLU A 203 -4.86 -3.01 5.64
CA GLU A 203 -5.88 -2.61 4.69
C GLU A 203 -7.10 -2.13 5.49
N THR A 204 -7.34 -0.82 5.43
CA THR A 204 -8.61 -0.21 5.85
C THR A 204 -9.57 -0.19 4.65
N VAL A 205 -10.86 -0.09 4.92
CA VAL A 205 -11.86 -0.11 3.84
C VAL A 205 -12.30 1.31 3.47
N HIS A 206 -12.79 1.48 2.26
CA HIS A 206 -13.40 2.74 1.82
C HIS A 206 -14.50 3.21 2.78
N SER A 207 -14.63 4.52 2.93
CA SER A 207 -15.57 5.13 3.87
C SER A 207 -17.02 4.64 3.67
N GLY A 208 -17.46 4.53 2.42
CA GLY A 208 -18.78 4.01 2.08
C GLY A 208 -19.00 2.56 2.48
N PHE A 209 -17.99 1.70 2.32
CA PHE A 209 -18.06 0.30 2.73
C PHE A 209 -18.05 0.16 4.26
N GLY A 210 -17.22 0.92 4.96
CA GLY A 210 -17.23 0.96 6.43
C GLY A 210 -18.57 1.42 7.00
N GLN A 211 -19.18 2.46 6.40
CA GLN A 211 -20.50 2.95 6.79
C GLN A 211 -21.58 1.88 6.58
N MET A 212 -21.61 1.23 5.42
CA MET A 212 -22.56 0.16 5.10
C MET A 212 -22.42 -1.00 6.11
N SER A 213 -21.20 -1.42 6.40
CA SER A 213 -20.93 -2.51 7.37
C SER A 213 -21.49 -2.17 8.73
N ARG A 214 -21.25 -0.96 9.27
CA ARG A 214 -21.82 -0.51 10.56
C ARG A 214 -23.34 -0.45 10.55
N GLN A 215 -23.96 -0.02 9.45
CA GLN A 215 -25.43 -0.02 9.30
C GLN A 215 -26.00 -1.44 9.35
N CYS A 216 -25.25 -2.44 8.90
CA CYS A 216 -25.61 -3.85 9.00
C CYS A 216 -25.28 -4.47 10.38
N GLY A 217 -24.79 -3.67 11.34
CA GLY A 217 -24.41 -4.14 12.68
C GLY A 217 -23.08 -4.90 12.73
N LEU A 218 -22.25 -4.77 11.71
CA LEU A 218 -20.94 -5.41 11.65
C LEU A 218 -19.87 -4.53 12.32
N TYR A 219 -18.86 -5.17 12.89
CA TYR A 219 -17.68 -4.46 13.36
C TYR A 219 -16.95 -3.82 12.17
N SER A 220 -16.61 -2.56 12.27
CA SER A 220 -15.78 -1.86 11.31
C SER A 220 -15.08 -0.69 12.00
N ALA A 221 -13.79 -0.85 12.29
CA ALA A 221 -12.98 0.23 12.81
C ALA A 221 -12.73 1.28 11.73
N ASN A 222 -12.54 2.54 12.13
CA ASN A 222 -12.04 3.59 11.25
C ASN A 222 -10.51 3.66 11.33
N ASP A 223 -9.90 4.42 10.41
CA ASP A 223 -8.45 4.55 10.29
C ASP A 223 -7.83 5.10 11.59
N TYR A 224 -8.46 6.08 12.25
CA TYR A 224 -7.95 6.60 13.52
C TYR A 224 -7.87 5.51 14.62
N GLU A 225 -8.87 4.60 14.67
CA GLU A 225 -8.88 3.48 15.60
C GLU A 225 -7.79 2.46 15.22
N MET A 226 -7.60 2.20 13.93
CA MET A 226 -6.62 1.23 13.43
C MET A 226 -5.18 1.68 13.71
N PHE A 227 -4.86 2.97 13.68
CA PHE A 227 -3.55 3.49 14.09
C PHE A 227 -3.18 3.19 15.55
N THR A 228 -4.08 2.69 16.37
CA THR A 228 -3.72 2.19 17.70
C THR A 228 -2.92 0.89 17.66
N ALA A 229 -3.01 0.13 16.58
CA ALA A 229 -2.36 -1.17 16.40
C ALA A 229 -1.40 -1.23 15.19
N PHE A 230 -1.57 -0.38 14.20
CA PHE A 230 -0.83 -0.43 12.92
C PHE A 230 0.13 0.74 12.75
N ASP A 231 1.24 0.48 12.05
CA ASP A 231 2.22 1.51 11.67
C ASP A 231 1.75 2.26 10.44
N MET A 232 1.20 1.52 9.49
CA MET A 232 0.77 2.01 8.18
C MET A 232 -0.64 1.54 7.88
N GLU A 233 -1.33 2.35 7.09
CA GLU A 233 -2.64 2.03 6.54
C GLU A 233 -2.73 2.45 5.07
N TYR A 234 -3.61 1.81 4.33
CA TYR A 234 -3.99 2.26 2.99
C TYR A 234 -4.60 3.67 3.07
N ASP A 235 -4.52 4.44 1.99
CA ASP A 235 -5.18 5.73 1.84
C ASP A 235 -6.60 5.62 1.24
N TYR A 236 -7.29 4.54 1.55
CA TYR A 236 -8.64 4.27 1.05
C TYR A 236 -9.71 5.20 1.64
N ASP A 237 -9.42 5.86 2.75
CA ASP A 237 -10.25 6.92 3.33
C ASP A 237 -10.47 8.10 2.37
N ILE A 238 -9.52 8.37 1.46
CA ILE A 238 -9.59 9.45 0.45
C ILE A 238 -9.59 8.94 -0.99
N ARG A 239 -9.47 7.63 -1.21
CA ARG A 239 -9.36 7.02 -2.54
C ARG A 239 -10.53 7.36 -3.45
N GLU A 240 -11.76 7.38 -2.94
CA GLU A 240 -12.95 7.72 -3.73
C GLU A 240 -12.85 9.13 -4.34
N VAL A 241 -12.26 10.09 -3.62
CA VAL A 241 -12.05 11.44 -4.14
C VAL A 241 -10.98 11.45 -5.23
N PHE A 242 -9.90 10.69 -5.06
CA PHE A 242 -8.89 10.53 -6.10
C PHE A 242 -9.47 9.90 -7.38
N ASP A 243 -10.27 8.85 -7.26
CA ASP A 243 -10.91 8.18 -8.40
C ASP A 243 -11.87 9.11 -9.13
N ARG A 244 -12.64 9.94 -8.40
CA ARG A 244 -13.51 10.97 -8.98
C ARG A 244 -12.72 12.03 -9.73
N TYR A 245 -11.58 12.44 -9.19
CA TYR A 245 -10.67 13.35 -9.90
C TYR A 245 -10.14 12.72 -11.20
N LEU A 246 -9.68 11.46 -11.18
CA LEU A 246 -9.22 10.77 -12.38
C LEU A 246 -10.31 10.66 -13.46
N LYS A 247 -11.58 10.52 -13.06
CA LYS A 247 -12.74 10.49 -13.96
C LYS A 247 -13.21 11.88 -14.40
N GLY A 248 -12.62 12.96 -13.86
CA GLY A 248 -13.06 14.35 -14.15
C GLY A 248 -14.36 14.74 -13.47
N GLU A 249 -14.77 14.05 -12.41
CA GLU A 249 -16.01 14.29 -11.66
C GLU A 249 -15.83 15.31 -10.53
N CYS A 250 -14.62 15.66 -10.16
CA CYS A 250 -14.30 16.72 -9.22
C CYS A 250 -12.97 17.40 -9.57
N ALA A 251 -12.73 18.58 -9.00
CA ALA A 251 -11.50 19.33 -9.17
C ALA A 251 -10.33 18.69 -8.39
N LEU A 252 -9.08 19.00 -8.80
CA LEU A 252 -7.87 18.53 -8.12
C LEU A 252 -7.82 19.02 -6.66
N SER A 253 -8.27 20.25 -6.40
CA SER A 253 -8.32 20.83 -5.05
C SER A 253 -9.06 19.95 -4.07
N ASN A 254 -10.15 19.28 -4.48
CA ASN A 254 -10.88 18.37 -3.59
C ASN A 254 -10.00 17.24 -3.07
N TYR A 255 -9.14 16.66 -3.92
CA TYR A 255 -8.23 15.61 -3.50
C TYR A 255 -7.09 16.16 -2.63
N ILE A 256 -6.52 17.31 -3.00
CA ILE A 256 -5.46 17.96 -2.22
C ILE A 256 -5.96 18.37 -0.82
N ASP A 257 -7.20 18.85 -0.71
CA ASP A 257 -7.81 19.18 0.60
C ASP A 257 -7.96 17.93 1.48
N MET A 258 -8.27 16.78 0.90
CA MET A 258 -8.31 15.53 1.66
C MET A 258 -6.92 15.09 2.14
N LEU A 259 -5.85 15.30 1.34
CA LEU A 259 -4.48 15.06 1.79
C LEU A 259 -4.10 15.97 2.98
N ASN A 260 -4.48 17.26 2.93
CA ASN A 260 -4.29 18.18 4.05
C ASN A 260 -5.12 17.78 5.28
N PHE A 261 -6.34 17.28 5.07
CA PHE A 261 -7.22 16.82 6.15
C PHE A 261 -6.58 15.65 6.93
N GLN A 262 -5.92 14.71 6.24
CA GLN A 262 -5.23 13.59 6.89
C GLN A 262 -4.15 14.07 7.89
N GLU A 263 -3.45 15.18 7.60
CA GLU A 263 -2.41 15.72 8.48
C GLU A 263 -2.94 16.25 9.82
N CYS A 264 -4.24 16.57 9.90
CA CYS A 264 -4.84 17.06 11.15
C CYS A 264 -5.76 16.06 11.86
N VAL A 265 -6.28 15.04 11.14
CA VAL A 265 -7.23 14.07 11.73
C VAL A 265 -6.53 12.87 12.34
N TYR A 266 -5.35 12.50 11.84
CA TYR A 266 -4.60 11.33 12.30
C TYR A 266 -3.50 11.69 13.32
N PRO A 267 -3.00 10.71 14.11
CA PRO A 267 -1.86 10.92 14.99
C PRO A 267 -0.63 11.44 14.21
N GLU A 268 0.21 12.27 14.83
CA GLU A 268 1.38 12.87 14.18
C GLU A 268 2.31 11.84 13.52
N ASN A 269 2.43 10.65 14.11
CA ASN A 269 3.26 9.56 13.63
C ASN A 269 2.52 8.61 12.65
N HIS A 270 1.31 8.96 12.16
CA HIS A 270 0.58 8.16 11.19
C HIS A 270 1.37 7.97 9.88
N ILE A 271 1.19 6.83 9.23
CA ILE A 271 1.78 6.57 7.93
C ILE A 271 0.69 6.05 6.99
N LYS A 272 0.41 6.78 5.92
CA LYS A 272 -0.41 6.27 4.83
C LYS A 272 0.49 5.60 3.79
N MET A 273 0.11 4.40 3.35
CA MET A 273 0.70 3.77 2.17
C MET A 273 0.04 4.36 0.93
N ARG A 274 0.83 5.09 0.15
CA ARG A 274 0.39 5.81 -1.06
C ARG A 274 0.57 4.94 -2.29
N CYS A 275 -0.47 4.83 -3.11
CA CYS A 275 -0.39 4.10 -4.37
C CYS A 275 -1.24 4.77 -5.47
N LEU A 276 -0.78 4.67 -6.72
CA LEU A 276 -1.59 5.00 -7.89
C LEU A 276 -2.49 3.83 -8.28
N GLU A 277 -2.00 2.61 -8.09
CA GLU A 277 -2.63 1.34 -8.45
C GLU A 277 -2.21 0.23 -7.49
N ASN A 278 -3.02 -0.82 -7.37
CA ASN A 278 -2.69 -2.07 -6.68
C ASN A 278 -3.51 -3.23 -7.29
N HIS A 279 -3.52 -4.41 -6.66
CA HIS A 279 -4.23 -5.58 -7.15
C HIS A 279 -5.78 -5.46 -7.12
N ASP A 280 -6.33 -4.51 -6.34
CA ASP A 280 -7.77 -4.22 -6.23
C ASP A 280 -8.20 -2.99 -7.03
N GLN A 281 -7.23 -2.23 -7.55
CA GLN A 281 -7.49 -0.98 -8.26
C GLN A 281 -7.10 -1.09 -9.73
N PRO A 282 -7.78 -0.36 -10.62
CA PRO A 282 -7.36 -0.27 -12.02
C PRO A 282 -5.92 0.24 -12.14
N ARG A 283 -5.21 -0.19 -13.18
CA ARG A 283 -3.90 0.35 -13.54
C ARG A 283 -4.00 1.84 -13.84
N ILE A 284 -3.05 2.64 -13.34
CA ILE A 284 -3.04 4.09 -13.59
C ILE A 284 -2.98 4.41 -15.08
N CYS A 285 -2.26 3.60 -15.86
CA CYS A 285 -2.17 3.72 -17.31
C CYS A 285 -3.49 3.48 -18.05
N SER A 286 -4.55 2.98 -17.38
CA SER A 286 -5.90 2.91 -17.95
C SER A 286 -6.58 4.28 -17.98
N PHE A 287 -6.24 5.18 -17.06
CA PHE A 287 -6.78 6.53 -16.96
C PHE A 287 -5.83 7.58 -17.56
N VAL A 288 -4.53 7.45 -17.32
CA VAL A 288 -3.49 8.39 -17.71
C VAL A 288 -2.75 7.86 -18.92
N LYS A 289 -3.04 8.42 -20.13
CA LYS A 289 -2.47 7.96 -21.40
C LYS A 289 -1.25 8.75 -21.84
N GLU A 290 -1.19 10.02 -21.47
CA GLU A 290 -0.12 10.93 -21.85
C GLU A 290 1.13 10.67 -20.98
N GLU A 291 2.27 10.45 -21.62
CA GLU A 291 3.55 10.16 -20.94
C GLU A 291 3.91 11.24 -19.92
N LYS A 292 3.77 12.53 -20.32
CA LYS A 292 4.04 13.67 -19.44
C LYS A 292 3.17 13.67 -18.18
N SER A 293 1.90 13.32 -18.32
CA SER A 293 0.98 13.16 -17.19
C SER A 293 1.38 12.00 -16.29
N LEU A 294 1.77 10.86 -16.88
CA LEU A 294 2.22 9.69 -16.11
C LEU A 294 3.47 9.99 -15.28
N VAL A 295 4.44 10.70 -15.88
CA VAL A 295 5.65 11.18 -15.19
C VAL A 295 5.28 12.07 -14.00
N ASN A 296 4.34 13.00 -14.18
CA ASN A 296 3.86 13.88 -13.11
C ASN A 296 3.14 13.10 -12.01
N PHE A 297 2.22 12.17 -12.33
CA PHE A 297 1.56 11.34 -11.33
C PHE A 297 2.55 10.49 -10.53
N THR A 298 3.56 9.94 -11.21
CA THR A 298 4.58 9.12 -10.54
C THR A 298 5.46 9.98 -9.62
N ALA A 299 5.89 11.16 -10.07
CA ALA A 299 6.65 12.10 -9.25
C ALA A 299 5.83 12.63 -8.07
N PHE A 300 4.55 12.95 -8.30
CA PHE A 300 3.60 13.33 -7.26
C PHE A 300 3.48 12.24 -6.18
N LEU A 301 3.29 10.98 -6.58
CA LEU A 301 3.21 9.84 -5.64
C LEU A 301 4.43 9.77 -4.72
N TYR A 302 5.63 9.88 -5.26
CA TYR A 302 6.87 9.79 -4.48
C TYR A 302 7.07 10.98 -3.54
N PHE A 303 6.53 12.16 -3.90
CA PHE A 303 6.62 13.36 -3.08
C PHE A 303 5.60 13.36 -1.92
N LEU A 304 4.49 12.65 -2.02
CA LEU A 304 3.51 12.53 -0.94
C LEU A 304 4.16 12.04 0.35
N LYS A 305 3.69 12.55 1.48
CA LYS A 305 4.07 12.03 2.80
C LYS A 305 3.46 10.66 3.02
N GLY A 306 4.31 9.68 3.27
CA GLY A 306 3.92 8.29 3.48
C GLY A 306 4.80 7.30 2.72
N THR A 307 4.57 6.02 2.95
CA THR A 307 5.23 4.91 2.24
C THR A 307 4.70 4.81 0.83
N THR A 308 5.58 4.62 -0.15
CA THR A 308 5.17 4.47 -1.56
C THR A 308 4.98 3.00 -1.90
N LEU A 309 3.86 2.63 -2.53
CA LEU A 309 3.65 1.32 -3.09
C LEU A 309 3.80 1.34 -4.61
N LEU A 310 4.56 0.39 -5.13
CA LEU A 310 4.61 -0.01 -6.54
C LEU A 310 3.96 -1.40 -6.69
N TYR A 311 3.01 -1.52 -7.58
CA TYR A 311 2.44 -2.81 -7.94
C TYR A 311 3.20 -3.40 -9.13
N ALA A 312 3.57 -4.69 -9.05
CA ALA A 312 4.34 -5.37 -10.10
C ALA A 312 3.77 -5.13 -11.50
N GLY A 313 4.61 -4.64 -12.43
CA GLY A 313 4.23 -4.20 -13.76
C GLY A 313 4.00 -2.69 -13.92
N GLN A 314 3.88 -1.93 -12.84
CA GLN A 314 3.76 -0.48 -12.90
C GLN A 314 4.99 0.18 -13.52
N GLU A 315 6.18 -0.39 -13.28
CA GLU A 315 7.46 0.04 -13.86
C GLU A 315 7.51 -0.09 -15.40
N TYR A 316 6.61 -0.87 -15.98
CA TYR A 316 6.44 -1.03 -17.43
C TYR A 316 5.21 -0.31 -17.98
N CYS A 317 4.56 0.55 -17.19
CA CYS A 317 3.29 1.19 -17.56
C CYS A 317 2.23 0.16 -18.01
N CYS A 318 2.23 -1.02 -17.38
CA CYS A 318 1.31 -2.09 -17.71
C CYS A 318 -0.14 -1.62 -17.51
N ASN A 319 -0.99 -1.80 -18.52
CA ASN A 319 -2.41 -1.49 -18.43
C ASN A 319 -3.28 -2.72 -18.18
N HIS A 320 -2.67 -3.90 -18.16
CA HIS A 320 -3.33 -5.18 -17.85
C HIS A 320 -3.41 -5.37 -16.33
N VAL A 321 -4.60 -5.68 -15.82
CA VAL A 321 -4.82 -6.08 -14.43
C VAL A 321 -4.80 -7.60 -14.36
N PRO A 322 -3.75 -8.21 -13.75
CA PRO A 322 -3.68 -9.67 -13.68
C PRO A 322 -4.84 -10.27 -12.88
N SER A 323 -5.38 -11.37 -13.36
CA SER A 323 -6.42 -12.12 -12.65
C SER A 323 -5.92 -12.63 -11.30
N LEU A 324 -6.75 -12.53 -10.26
CA LEU A 324 -6.50 -13.19 -8.99
C LEU A 324 -6.84 -14.70 -9.02
N PHE A 325 -7.64 -15.13 -9.99
CA PHE A 325 -8.27 -16.44 -10.03
C PHE A 325 -7.64 -17.41 -11.03
N GLU A 326 -6.73 -16.89 -11.88
CA GLU A 326 -6.09 -17.64 -12.96
C GLU A 326 -4.58 -17.39 -12.96
N LYS A 327 -3.86 -18.21 -13.71
CA LYS A 327 -2.48 -17.92 -14.08
C LYS A 327 -2.47 -16.83 -15.14
N ASP A 328 -2.01 -15.65 -14.77
CA ASP A 328 -2.10 -14.45 -15.61
C ASP A 328 -0.89 -13.54 -15.37
N VAL A 329 0.21 -13.90 -16.02
CA VAL A 329 1.49 -13.18 -15.86
C VAL A 329 1.39 -11.80 -16.51
N PHE A 330 1.70 -10.73 -15.75
CA PHE A 330 1.69 -9.39 -16.31
C PHE A 330 2.77 -9.20 -17.38
N PRO A 331 2.46 -8.51 -18.50
CA PRO A 331 3.42 -8.26 -19.57
C PRO A 331 4.48 -7.23 -19.14
N ARG A 332 5.75 -7.48 -19.50
CA ARG A 332 6.87 -6.56 -19.31
C ARG A 332 7.22 -5.85 -20.63
N THR A 333 6.20 -5.42 -21.37
CA THR A 333 6.35 -4.93 -22.75
C THR A 333 5.93 -3.48 -22.97
N GLY A 334 5.54 -2.77 -21.93
CA GLY A 334 5.16 -1.35 -21.99
C GLY A 334 6.37 -0.40 -21.94
N THR A 335 6.11 0.87 -21.72
CA THR A 335 7.15 1.88 -21.52
C THR A 335 7.88 1.64 -20.21
N ASP A 336 9.18 1.40 -20.26
CA ASP A 336 10.01 1.21 -19.07
C ASP A 336 10.32 2.55 -18.40
N ILE A 337 9.74 2.78 -17.21
CA ILE A 337 9.98 3.97 -16.39
C ILE A 337 10.99 3.74 -15.27
N THR A 338 11.74 2.64 -15.30
CA THR A 338 12.80 2.34 -14.30
C THR A 338 13.72 3.52 -14.04
N PRO A 339 14.25 4.25 -15.05
CA PRO A 339 15.13 5.41 -14.79
C PRO A 339 14.45 6.54 -14.02
N LEU A 340 13.13 6.74 -14.23
CA LEU A 340 12.35 7.70 -13.46
C LEU A 340 12.21 7.25 -12.01
N LEU A 341 11.84 6.00 -11.78
CA LEU A 341 11.67 5.43 -10.42
C LEU A 341 12.96 5.51 -9.61
N GLN A 342 14.11 5.22 -10.23
CA GLN A 342 15.42 5.34 -9.60
C GLN A 342 15.73 6.77 -9.16
N ARG A 343 15.46 7.77 -10.01
CA ARG A 343 15.64 9.18 -9.65
C ARG A 343 14.69 9.60 -8.52
N LEU A 344 13.42 9.20 -8.59
CA LEU A 344 12.43 9.51 -7.57
C LEU A 344 12.75 8.85 -6.23
N TYR A 345 13.28 7.61 -6.27
CA TYR A 345 13.77 6.95 -5.07
C TYR A 345 14.94 7.72 -4.44
N ALA A 346 15.91 8.15 -5.25
CA ALA A 346 17.03 8.95 -4.77
C ALA A 346 16.54 10.27 -4.12
N VAL A 347 15.56 10.94 -4.72
CA VAL A 347 14.91 12.12 -4.14
C VAL A 347 14.24 11.77 -2.80
N LYS A 348 13.47 10.70 -2.77
CA LYS A 348 12.76 10.26 -1.55
C LYS A 348 13.70 9.96 -0.39
N LYS A 349 14.88 9.38 -0.68
CA LYS A 349 15.86 9.01 0.34
C LYS A 349 16.80 10.15 0.76
N ASN A 350 17.14 11.07 -0.15
CA ASN A 350 18.19 12.05 0.09
C ASN A 350 17.68 13.48 0.29
N ILE A 351 16.45 13.78 -0.13
CA ILE A 351 15.89 15.14 -0.10
C ILE A 351 14.69 15.22 0.83
N LEU A 352 13.76 14.24 0.75
CA LEU A 352 12.56 14.22 1.58
C LEU A 352 12.87 13.60 2.94
N SER A 353 12.38 14.22 4.04
CA SER A 353 12.50 13.67 5.38
C SER A 353 11.22 12.98 5.82
N PRO A 354 11.29 11.84 6.52
CA PRO A 354 10.14 11.25 7.19
C PRO A 354 9.44 12.18 8.21
N GLU A 355 10.19 13.16 8.73
CA GLU A 355 9.73 14.13 9.74
C GLU A 355 9.09 15.38 9.13
N ASP A 356 9.15 15.54 7.79
CA ASP A 356 8.60 16.72 7.13
C ASP A 356 7.13 16.95 7.49
N TYR A 357 6.79 18.20 7.78
CA TYR A 357 5.40 18.67 7.69
C TYR A 357 4.95 18.68 6.24
N PHE A 358 3.69 18.42 6.00
CA PHE A 358 3.11 18.39 4.66
C PHE A 358 2.02 19.42 4.50
N ARG A 359 1.99 20.08 3.36
CA ARG A 359 0.90 20.96 2.92
C ARG A 359 0.74 20.88 1.41
N GLY A 360 -0.50 20.87 0.94
CA GLY A 360 -0.83 20.90 -0.48
C GLY A 360 -1.76 22.05 -0.85
N ALA A 361 -1.62 22.53 -2.08
CA ALA A 361 -2.56 23.43 -2.77
C ALA A 361 -2.73 22.96 -4.21
N ALA A 362 -3.76 23.40 -4.89
CA ALA A 362 -4.00 23.09 -6.30
C ALA A 362 -4.31 24.34 -7.12
N ASN A 363 -3.87 24.31 -8.37
CA ASN A 363 -4.35 25.21 -9.41
C ASN A 363 -5.27 24.41 -10.35
N ASP A 364 -6.57 24.46 -10.08
CA ASP A 364 -7.58 23.67 -10.79
C ASP A 364 -7.71 24.02 -12.27
N ALA A 365 -7.38 25.27 -12.67
CA ALA A 365 -7.46 25.69 -14.07
C ALA A 365 -6.48 24.92 -14.97
N TYR A 366 -5.36 24.46 -14.39
CA TYR A 366 -4.29 23.77 -15.09
C TYR A 366 -4.02 22.36 -14.57
N ASP A 367 -4.81 21.88 -13.60
CA ASP A 367 -4.60 20.58 -12.92
C ASP A 367 -3.17 20.45 -12.34
N ILE A 368 -2.69 21.51 -11.66
CA ILE A 368 -1.36 21.55 -11.06
C ILE A 368 -1.47 21.39 -9.55
N ALA A 369 -0.84 20.35 -9.00
CA ALA A 369 -0.64 20.19 -7.57
C ALA A 369 0.64 20.94 -7.15
N ILE A 370 0.55 21.70 -6.06
CA ILE A 370 1.65 22.44 -5.44
C ILE A 370 1.78 21.89 -4.04
N LEU A 371 2.83 21.12 -3.79
CA LEU A 371 3.04 20.42 -2.53
C LEU A 371 4.27 20.98 -1.82
N GLU A 372 4.16 21.17 -0.53
CA GLU A 372 5.28 21.58 0.32
C GLU A 372 5.57 20.50 1.37
N ARG A 373 6.86 20.26 1.58
CA ARG A 373 7.37 19.48 2.70
C ARG A 373 8.43 20.31 3.42
N ASP A 374 8.41 20.31 4.74
CA ASP A 374 9.24 21.22 5.55
C ASP A 374 9.66 20.57 6.87
N ASP A 375 10.97 20.59 7.15
CA ASP A 375 11.55 20.08 8.41
C ASP A 375 12.00 21.20 9.35
N ASN A 376 11.50 22.44 9.16
CA ASN A 376 11.90 23.67 9.85
C ASN A 376 13.31 24.17 9.53
N HIS A 377 14.09 23.46 8.72
CA HIS A 377 15.41 23.87 8.23
C HIS A 377 15.39 24.04 6.72
N THR A 378 14.75 23.14 6.03
CA THR A 378 14.69 23.08 4.57
C THR A 378 13.26 22.91 4.10
N ARG A 379 12.79 23.85 3.29
CA ARG A 379 11.53 23.73 2.56
C ARG A 379 11.77 23.03 1.23
N LYS A 380 10.94 22.05 0.93
CA LYS A 380 10.93 21.29 -0.32
C LYS A 380 9.60 21.59 -1.00
N LEU A 381 9.66 22.09 -2.23
CA LEU A 381 8.52 22.43 -3.07
C LEU A 381 8.43 21.47 -4.24
N GLY A 382 7.29 20.79 -4.38
CA GLY A 382 6.93 19.99 -5.54
C GLY A 382 5.82 20.67 -6.34
N VAL A 383 6.00 20.81 -7.66
CA VAL A 383 4.98 21.30 -8.60
C VAL A 383 4.75 20.22 -9.64
N PHE A 384 3.51 19.72 -9.71
CA PHE A 384 3.15 18.56 -10.53
C PHE A 384 1.95 18.89 -11.42
N SER A 385 2.20 19.08 -12.73
CA SER A 385 1.15 19.28 -13.70
C SER A 385 0.54 17.95 -14.11
N LEU A 386 -0.51 17.48 -13.41
CA LEU A 386 -1.06 16.14 -13.56
C LEU A 386 -1.67 15.88 -14.95
N LYS A 387 -1.94 16.93 -15.73
CA LYS A 387 -2.34 16.83 -17.14
C LYS A 387 -1.30 17.40 -18.11
N GLY A 388 -0.06 17.59 -17.66
CA GLY A 388 1.05 18.02 -18.52
C GLY A 388 0.92 19.43 -19.11
N LYS A 389 0.04 20.30 -18.54
CA LYS A 389 -0.22 21.66 -19.03
C LYS A 389 0.86 22.63 -18.53
N ALA A 390 1.26 23.56 -19.38
CA ALA A 390 2.14 24.65 -18.98
C ALA A 390 1.35 25.80 -18.32
N ALA A 391 1.92 26.39 -17.26
CA ALA A 391 1.32 27.55 -16.57
C ALA A 391 2.36 28.32 -15.74
N GLU A 392 2.05 29.57 -15.43
CA GLU A 392 2.67 30.31 -14.35
C GLU A 392 2.06 29.89 -13.01
N VAL A 393 2.92 29.47 -12.07
CA VAL A 393 2.50 28.88 -10.79
C VAL A 393 2.98 29.79 -9.67
N ALA A 394 2.04 30.25 -8.84
CA ALA A 394 2.38 30.98 -7.61
C ALA A 394 3.00 30.02 -6.59
N VAL A 395 4.14 30.39 -6.02
CA VAL A 395 4.91 29.56 -5.08
C VAL A 395 5.37 30.38 -3.88
N SER A 396 5.60 29.71 -2.75
CA SER A 396 6.06 30.31 -1.50
C SER A 396 7.59 30.40 -1.38
N LEU A 397 8.33 30.31 -2.51
CA LEU A 397 9.77 30.43 -2.53
C LEU A 397 10.22 31.91 -2.75
N PRO A 398 11.35 32.35 -2.18
CA PRO A 398 11.96 33.61 -2.53
C PRO A 398 12.33 33.70 -4.02
N ASP A 399 12.34 34.93 -4.54
CA ASP A 399 12.83 35.16 -5.90
C ASP A 399 14.30 34.72 -6.03
N GLY A 400 14.62 34.01 -7.12
CA GLY A 400 15.96 33.48 -7.34
C GLY A 400 16.02 32.38 -8.41
N MET A 401 17.23 31.84 -8.56
CA MET A 401 17.49 30.67 -9.40
C MET A 401 17.62 29.44 -8.56
N TYR A 402 16.91 28.37 -8.95
CA TYR A 402 16.87 27.09 -8.29
C TYR A 402 17.26 25.97 -9.27
N THR A 403 17.66 24.84 -8.74
CA THR A 403 17.89 23.62 -9.53
C THR A 403 16.76 22.64 -9.29
N ASN A 404 16.12 22.16 -10.34
CA ASN A 404 15.16 21.07 -10.27
C ASN A 404 15.89 19.76 -9.92
N HIS A 405 15.59 19.17 -8.78
CA HIS A 405 16.24 17.94 -8.32
C HIS A 405 15.87 16.69 -9.15
N LEU A 406 14.86 16.78 -10.02
CA LEU A 406 14.43 15.64 -10.84
C LEU A 406 15.28 15.48 -12.12
N ASP A 407 15.76 16.58 -12.70
CA ASP A 407 16.44 16.58 -13.99
C ASP A 407 17.67 17.52 -14.08
N GLY A 408 17.95 18.29 -13.02
CA GLY A 408 19.07 19.23 -12.96
C GLY A 408 18.83 20.55 -13.70
N THR A 409 17.65 20.79 -14.25
CA THR A 409 17.33 22.03 -14.97
C THR A 409 17.26 23.23 -14.03
N ALA A 410 17.60 24.42 -14.56
CA ALA A 410 17.46 25.67 -13.83
C ALA A 410 15.99 26.14 -13.87
N VAL A 411 15.46 26.53 -12.71
CA VAL A 411 14.11 27.07 -12.55
C VAL A 411 14.22 28.46 -11.90
N GLN A 412 13.64 29.47 -12.52
CA GLN A 412 13.62 30.82 -12.00
C GLN A 412 12.30 31.11 -11.28
N VAL A 413 12.38 31.72 -10.11
CA VAL A 413 11.23 32.31 -9.38
C VAL A 413 11.37 33.82 -9.48
N VAL A 414 10.30 34.48 -9.95
CA VAL A 414 10.23 35.95 -10.11
C VAL A 414 8.89 36.43 -9.58
N ALA A 415 8.92 37.40 -8.69
CA ALA A 415 7.72 37.98 -8.04
C ALA A 415 6.79 36.91 -7.43
N GLY A 416 7.38 35.81 -6.89
CA GLY A 416 6.65 34.71 -6.29
C GLY A 416 6.03 33.75 -7.29
N TYR A 417 6.43 33.76 -8.58
CA TYR A 417 5.93 32.85 -9.62
C TYR A 417 7.08 32.08 -10.26
N LEU A 418 6.81 30.85 -10.67
CA LEU A 418 7.68 30.05 -11.54
C LEU A 418 6.89 29.60 -12.78
N HIS A 419 7.61 29.42 -13.89
CA HIS A 419 7.08 28.81 -15.10
C HIS A 419 7.15 27.28 -15.01
N CYS A 420 6.02 26.60 -15.01
CA CYS A 420 5.91 25.15 -15.19
C CYS A 420 5.62 24.84 -16.65
N ALA A 421 6.57 24.19 -17.34
CA ALA A 421 6.39 23.78 -18.75
C ALA A 421 5.57 22.49 -18.92
N GLY A 422 4.91 22.03 -17.83
CA GLY A 422 4.12 20.81 -17.78
C GLY A 422 4.91 19.58 -17.30
N ASP A 423 6.19 19.72 -17.00
CA ASP A 423 7.03 18.67 -16.38
C ASP A 423 7.07 18.85 -14.85
N PRO A 424 7.32 17.80 -14.08
CA PRO A 424 7.37 17.92 -12.63
C PRO A 424 8.60 18.70 -12.18
N ILE A 425 8.42 19.55 -11.17
CA ILE A 425 9.47 20.39 -10.61
C ILE A 425 9.62 20.07 -9.13
N LEU A 426 10.85 19.88 -8.65
CA LEU A 426 11.17 19.73 -7.24
C LEU A 426 12.33 20.65 -6.85
N LEU A 427 12.06 21.60 -5.98
CA LEU A 427 13.00 22.62 -5.53
C LEU A 427 13.21 22.53 -4.02
N THR A 428 14.35 22.99 -3.54
CA THR A 428 14.64 23.14 -2.10
C THR A 428 15.15 24.53 -1.78
N THR A 429 14.84 25.01 -0.58
CA THR A 429 15.41 26.25 -0.01
C THR A 429 15.61 26.10 1.49
N VAL A 430 16.68 26.67 1.99
CA VAL A 430 16.98 26.70 3.43
C VAL A 430 16.22 27.88 4.06
N HIS A 431 15.62 27.67 5.23
CA HIS A 431 15.04 28.77 6.01
C HIS A 431 16.15 29.76 6.41
N LYS A 432 15.86 31.06 6.27
CA LYS A 432 16.78 32.13 6.68
C LYS A 432 16.62 32.45 8.14
#